data_cc7a74f14ae78a3f31498a1a6b557362
#
_entry.id   cc7a74f14ae78a3f31498a1a6b557362
#
_cell.length_a   1.000
_cell.length_b   1.000
_cell.length_c   1.000
_cell.angle_alpha   90.00
_cell.angle_beta   90.00
_cell.angle_gamma   90.00
#
_symmetry.space_group_name_H-M   'P 1'
#
loop_
_entity.id
_entity.type
_entity.pdbx_description
1 polymer ?
#
loop_
_entity_poly.entity_id
_entity_poly.type
_entity_poly.pdbx_seq_one_letter_code
_entity_poly.pdbx_strand_id
1 'polypeptide(L)'
;MKSYLRLLWGIALLGCCACTTSQDRTTLLEVSPRSVVLPHEGGDEWIELQADGAWTSEVSPPIAREWLTTEPASGGAGKHRVRLHVAPNADFAQRDASVYFDAAELSQVVAVTQAPTLVTPGRLELPALNTTEYLTVGSASEPLEVTLSPQAEWCTAVVEGARMRIRVSTNLGAERSVTLHVTAGRFTQDVVLVQRAFDPARNYGDGEVVALQRATSGNGVCLVVVGDGYTLAEMARGTGKYETDMRRAAEAFFSVYPYSAYRSYFDVYMLTAISEEAGMSCVSPSETVDTKFSTLWQGVSTSISCDDGAVRDWLTRVT
;
A
#
# COMPACT_ATOMS: atom_id res chain seq x y z
N MET A 1 4.23 -101.98 62.32
CA MET A 1 5.52 -101.69 62.98
C MET A 1 6.13 -100.44 62.33
N LYS A 2 6.15 -99.32 63.04
CA LYS A 2 7.26 -98.39 63.27
C LYS A 2 7.98 -97.91 62.03
N SER A 3 7.99 -96.60 61.66
CA SER A 3 8.87 -95.59 62.35
C SER A 3 8.54 -94.20 61.84
N TYR A 4 8.68 -93.24 62.72
CA TYR A 4 8.52 -91.76 62.52
C TYR A 4 9.70 -91.17 61.77
N LEU A 5 9.43 -90.26 60.83
CA LEU A 5 10.42 -89.32 60.38
C LEU A 5 9.78 -87.92 60.30
N ARG A 6 10.29 -87.07 61.14
CA ARG A 6 9.88 -85.59 61.18
C ARG A 6 10.54 -84.88 60.03
N LEU A 7 9.77 -84.17 59.22
CA LEU A 7 10.29 -83.23 58.24
C LEU A 7 9.94 -81.86 58.70
N LEU A 8 10.95 -81.00 58.94
CA LEU A 8 10.83 -79.58 59.22
C LEU A 8 10.49 -78.81 57.93
N TRP A 9 9.41 -78.11 57.98
CA TRP A 9 9.07 -77.17 56.93
C TRP A 9 9.57 -75.77 57.29
N GLY A 10 10.57 -75.24 56.52
CA GLY A 10 11.00 -73.87 56.56
C GLY A 10 10.04 -73.03 55.73
N ILE A 11 9.38 -72.03 56.35
CA ILE A 11 8.56 -71.06 55.66
C ILE A 11 9.49 -69.98 55.09
N ALA A 12 9.63 -69.98 53.77
CA ALA A 12 10.25 -68.85 53.07
C ALA A 12 9.20 -67.80 52.85
N LEU A 13 9.29 -66.64 53.54
CA LEU A 13 8.53 -65.43 53.22
C LEU A 13 9.13 -64.84 51.98
N LEU A 14 8.43 -64.98 50.83
CA LEU A 14 8.65 -64.14 49.67
C LEU A 14 7.96 -62.78 49.96
N GLY A 15 8.81 -61.80 50.27
CA GLY A 15 8.33 -60.37 50.21
C GLY A 15 8.04 -59.94 48.79
N CYS A 16 6.77 -59.89 48.42
CA CYS A 16 6.37 -59.19 47.23
C CYS A 16 6.61 -57.66 47.43
N CYS A 17 7.69 -57.15 46.89
CA CYS A 17 7.82 -55.72 46.61
C CYS A 17 6.78 -55.38 45.56
N ALA A 18 5.57 -54.95 45.98
CA ALA A 18 4.68 -54.25 45.15
C ALA A 18 5.31 -52.87 44.83
N CYS A 19 5.99 -52.78 43.69
CA CYS A 19 6.23 -51.47 43.07
C CYS A 19 4.85 -50.89 42.72
N THR A 20 4.31 -50.10 43.61
CA THR A 20 3.25 -49.13 43.23
C THR A 20 3.95 -48.11 42.37
N THR A 21 3.88 -48.26 41.06
CA THR A 21 4.04 -47.16 40.14
C THR A 21 2.86 -46.23 40.45
N SER A 22 3.11 -45.18 41.21
CA SER A 22 2.23 -44.03 41.23
C SER A 22 2.18 -43.54 39.76
N GLN A 23 1.09 -43.84 39.06
CA GLN A 23 0.80 -43.09 37.83
C GLN A 23 0.69 -41.65 38.31
N ASP A 24 1.72 -40.84 38.00
CA ASP A 24 1.62 -39.38 38.13
C ASP A 24 0.44 -38.93 37.25
N ARG A 25 -0.71 -38.76 37.92
CA ARG A 25 -1.93 -38.33 37.23
C ARG A 25 -1.77 -36.86 36.96
N THR A 26 -1.65 -36.49 35.68
CA THR A 26 -1.68 -35.07 35.26
C THR A 26 -2.95 -34.43 35.78
N THR A 27 -2.81 -33.41 36.60
CA THR A 27 -3.90 -32.70 37.26
C THR A 27 -3.95 -31.21 36.92
N LEU A 28 -2.90 -30.73 36.23
CA LEU A 28 -2.77 -29.34 35.86
C LEU A 28 -2.43 -29.25 34.36
N LEU A 29 -3.27 -28.50 33.63
CA LEU A 29 -3.01 -27.98 32.28
C LEU A 29 -3.69 -26.61 32.14
N GLU A 30 -2.86 -25.58 32.07
CA GLU A 30 -3.33 -24.19 31.89
C GLU A 30 -2.68 -23.57 30.66
N VAL A 31 -3.46 -22.82 29.89
CA VAL A 31 -2.98 -22.07 28.71
C VAL A 31 -3.51 -20.64 28.73
N SER A 32 -2.69 -19.70 28.31
CA SER A 32 -3.05 -18.28 28.22
C SER A 32 -2.24 -17.59 27.11
N PRO A 33 -2.90 -16.73 26.29
CA PRO A 33 -4.33 -16.47 26.22
C PRO A 33 -5.12 -17.64 25.62
N ARG A 34 -6.45 -17.66 25.80
CA ARG A 34 -7.35 -18.68 25.23
C ARG A 34 -7.92 -18.30 23.87
N SER A 35 -7.63 -17.09 23.40
CA SER A 35 -7.98 -16.63 22.07
C SER A 35 -6.96 -15.62 21.59
N VAL A 36 -6.62 -15.69 20.32
CA VAL A 36 -5.76 -14.73 19.64
C VAL A 36 -6.40 -14.29 18.34
N VAL A 37 -6.21 -13.01 17.98
CA VAL A 37 -6.64 -12.44 16.71
C VAL A 37 -5.41 -11.85 16.04
N LEU A 38 -5.09 -12.33 14.84
CA LEU A 38 -3.94 -11.87 14.09
C LEU A 38 -4.38 -11.07 12.86
N PRO A 39 -3.55 -10.12 12.40
CA PRO A 39 -3.78 -9.42 11.16
C PRO A 39 -3.63 -10.37 9.95
N HIS A 40 -4.00 -9.88 8.77
CA HIS A 40 -3.91 -10.69 7.54
C HIS A 40 -2.45 -11.04 7.15
N GLU A 41 -1.48 -10.22 7.52
CA GLU A 41 -0.05 -10.50 7.30
C GLU A 41 0.44 -11.73 8.07
N GLY A 42 -0.33 -12.19 9.05
CA GLY A 42 0.09 -13.26 9.95
C GLY A 42 1.10 -12.78 10.99
N GLY A 43 1.99 -13.67 11.38
CA GLY A 43 3.02 -13.40 12.37
C GLY A 43 3.12 -14.48 13.44
N ASP A 44 3.84 -14.15 14.51
CA ASP A 44 4.07 -15.03 15.63
C ASP A 44 3.35 -14.54 16.88
N GLU A 45 2.62 -15.43 17.53
CA GLU A 45 2.02 -15.21 18.84
C GLU A 45 2.48 -16.24 19.85
N TRP A 46 2.45 -15.89 21.13
CA TRP A 46 2.97 -16.72 22.18
C TRP A 46 1.89 -17.15 23.15
N ILE A 47 1.82 -18.46 23.39
CA ILE A 47 0.95 -19.07 24.38
C ILE A 47 1.81 -19.50 25.58
N GLU A 48 1.48 -19.00 26.73
CA GLU A 48 2.03 -19.49 28.00
C GLU A 48 1.27 -20.77 28.40
N LEU A 49 2.00 -21.84 28.64
CA LEU A 49 1.46 -23.15 29.02
C LEU A 49 2.11 -23.61 30.33
N GLN A 50 1.30 -24.12 31.24
CA GLN A 50 1.77 -24.79 32.45
C GLN A 50 1.11 -26.17 32.57
N ALA A 51 1.92 -27.23 32.68
CA ALA A 51 1.46 -28.59 32.86
C ALA A 51 2.26 -29.29 33.95
N ASP A 52 1.69 -30.23 34.66
CA ASP A 52 2.36 -31.10 35.62
C ASP A 52 2.71 -32.46 35.01
N GLY A 53 2.46 -32.71 33.76
CA GLY A 53 2.80 -33.90 32.97
C GLY A 53 3.21 -33.59 31.54
N ALA A 54 3.43 -34.64 30.76
CA ALA A 54 3.67 -34.52 29.32
C ALA A 54 2.44 -33.99 28.58
N TRP A 55 2.67 -33.09 27.63
CA TRP A 55 1.62 -32.48 26.83
C TRP A 55 1.95 -32.47 25.33
N THR A 56 0.90 -32.34 24.50
CA THR A 56 1.01 -32.20 23.05
C THR A 56 0.09 -31.09 22.58
N SER A 57 0.36 -30.53 21.38
CA SER A 57 -0.54 -29.58 20.71
C SER A 57 -1.00 -30.12 19.37
N GLU A 58 -2.25 -29.85 19.02
CA GLU A 58 -2.85 -30.21 17.73
C GLU A 58 -3.66 -29.06 17.16
N VAL A 59 -3.43 -28.77 15.87
CA VAL A 59 -4.19 -27.74 15.11
C VAL A 59 -5.38 -28.39 14.42
N SER A 60 -6.56 -27.78 14.60
CA SER A 60 -7.83 -28.21 14.01
C SER A 60 -8.58 -27.02 13.37
N PRO A 61 -9.22 -27.19 12.21
CA PRO A 61 -9.26 -28.42 11.40
C PRO A 61 -7.90 -28.74 10.77
N PRO A 62 -7.67 -29.97 10.29
CA PRO A 62 -6.36 -30.37 9.73
C PRO A 62 -5.86 -29.47 8.60
N ILE A 63 -6.76 -28.91 7.79
CA ILE A 63 -6.41 -27.95 6.72
C ILE A 63 -5.76 -26.67 7.27
N ALA A 64 -6.03 -26.30 8.52
CA ALA A 64 -5.43 -25.11 9.12
C ALA A 64 -3.92 -25.27 9.38
N ARG A 65 -3.40 -26.51 9.36
CA ARG A 65 -1.94 -26.78 9.49
C ARG A 65 -1.12 -26.23 8.31
N GLU A 66 -1.76 -25.88 7.20
CA GLU A 66 -1.11 -25.24 6.06
C GLU A 66 -0.69 -23.78 6.38
N TRP A 67 -1.34 -23.17 7.36
CA TRP A 67 -1.10 -21.76 7.70
C TRP A 67 -0.89 -21.47 9.18
N LEU A 68 -1.14 -22.44 10.07
CA LEU A 68 -0.96 -22.34 11.52
C LEU A 68 -0.14 -23.51 12.04
N THR A 69 0.97 -23.19 12.69
CA THR A 69 1.85 -24.20 13.33
C THR A 69 2.19 -23.81 14.76
N THR A 70 2.55 -24.82 15.56
CA THR A 70 2.93 -24.65 16.96
C THR A 70 4.37 -25.12 17.20
N GLU A 71 5.16 -24.37 17.98
CA GLU A 71 6.53 -24.74 18.30
C GLU A 71 6.90 -24.32 19.75
N PRO A 72 7.30 -25.28 20.64
CA PRO A 72 7.29 -26.71 20.41
C PRO A 72 5.86 -27.30 20.32
N ALA A 73 5.69 -28.43 19.63
CA ALA A 73 4.40 -29.11 19.52
C ALA A 73 4.14 -30.07 20.66
N SER A 74 5.10 -30.28 21.55
CA SER A 74 4.99 -31.13 22.74
C SER A 74 6.04 -30.77 23.80
N GLY A 75 5.83 -31.19 25.05
CA GLY A 75 6.77 -30.98 26.13
C GLY A 75 6.48 -31.83 27.34
N GLY A 76 7.32 -31.72 28.38
CA GLY A 76 7.15 -32.36 29.67
C GLY A 76 6.43 -31.47 30.68
N ALA A 77 6.49 -31.86 31.96
CA ALA A 77 5.98 -31.02 33.05
C ALA A 77 6.79 -29.72 33.17
N GLY A 78 6.10 -28.64 33.57
CA GLY A 78 6.70 -27.33 33.78
C GLY A 78 5.95 -26.20 33.10
N LYS A 79 6.59 -25.02 33.06
CA LYS A 79 6.14 -23.85 32.33
C LYS A 79 6.79 -23.78 30.95
N HIS A 80 6.00 -23.56 29.93
CA HIS A 80 6.43 -23.50 28.54
C HIS A 80 5.89 -22.26 27.87
N ARG A 81 6.61 -21.78 26.84
CA ARG A 81 6.12 -20.83 25.88
C ARG A 81 6.01 -21.53 24.53
N VAL A 82 4.82 -21.56 23.97
CA VAL A 82 4.55 -22.16 22.66
C VAL A 82 4.31 -21.05 21.67
N ARG A 83 5.10 -21.02 20.62
CA ARG A 83 4.92 -20.09 19.50
C ARG A 83 3.82 -20.62 18.59
N LEU A 84 2.84 -19.78 18.30
CA LEU A 84 1.92 -19.94 17.18
C LEU A 84 2.49 -19.16 16.01
N HIS A 85 2.92 -19.84 14.96
CA HIS A 85 3.32 -19.20 13.73
C HIS A 85 2.17 -19.26 12.73
N VAL A 86 1.74 -18.09 12.23
CA VAL A 86 0.59 -17.92 11.34
C VAL A 86 1.05 -17.29 10.03
N ALA A 87 0.88 -18.04 8.92
CA ALA A 87 1.23 -17.55 7.59
C ALA A 87 0.24 -16.46 7.12
N PRO A 88 0.63 -15.56 6.17
CA PRO A 88 -0.26 -14.54 5.63
C PRO A 88 -1.56 -15.12 5.06
N ASN A 89 -2.67 -14.38 5.27
CA ASN A 89 -3.96 -14.65 4.68
C ASN A 89 -4.17 -13.75 3.46
N ALA A 90 -4.00 -14.28 2.26
CA ALA A 90 -4.21 -13.55 1.02
C ALA A 90 -5.68 -13.50 0.57
N ASP A 91 -6.56 -14.26 1.25
CA ASP A 91 -7.97 -14.33 0.92
C ASP A 91 -8.75 -13.17 1.53
N PHE A 92 -9.81 -12.77 0.86
CA PHE A 92 -10.75 -11.77 1.34
C PHE A 92 -11.75 -12.32 2.39
N ALA A 93 -11.46 -13.49 2.94
CA ALA A 93 -12.25 -14.13 4.00
C ALA A 93 -11.42 -14.30 5.26
N GLN A 94 -12.04 -14.01 6.41
CA GLN A 94 -11.51 -14.40 7.71
C GLN A 94 -11.32 -15.93 7.74
N ARG A 95 -10.27 -16.39 8.41
CA ARG A 95 -10.10 -17.81 8.69
C ARG A 95 -9.90 -18.07 10.17
N ASP A 96 -10.45 -19.18 10.64
CA ASP A 96 -10.47 -19.56 12.04
C ASP A 96 -9.89 -20.97 12.21
N ALA A 97 -9.20 -21.17 13.34
CA ALA A 97 -8.69 -22.46 13.75
C ALA A 97 -8.71 -22.57 15.28
N SER A 98 -8.50 -23.77 15.77
CA SER A 98 -8.30 -24.06 17.18
C SER A 98 -7.01 -24.83 17.37
N VAL A 99 -6.27 -24.47 18.41
CA VAL A 99 -5.12 -25.25 18.87
C VAL A 99 -5.54 -25.94 20.17
N TYR A 100 -5.56 -27.26 20.15
CA TYR A 100 -5.79 -28.10 21.32
C TYR A 100 -4.46 -28.39 21.99
N PHE A 101 -4.44 -28.25 23.29
CA PHE A 101 -3.33 -28.67 24.14
C PHE A 101 -3.85 -29.79 25.03
N ASP A 102 -3.25 -30.99 24.94
CA ASP A 102 -3.71 -32.18 25.61
C ASP A 102 -2.60 -32.71 26.54
N ALA A 103 -3.00 -33.02 27.76
CA ALA A 103 -2.11 -33.63 28.77
C ALA A 103 -2.91 -34.69 29.55
N ALA A 104 -2.65 -35.96 29.28
CA ALA A 104 -3.44 -37.12 29.79
C ALA A 104 -4.95 -36.93 29.49
N GLU A 105 -5.78 -36.78 30.53
CA GLU A 105 -7.24 -36.59 30.41
C GLU A 105 -7.66 -35.13 30.33
N LEU A 106 -6.69 -34.19 30.42
CA LEU A 106 -6.97 -32.75 30.35
C LEU A 106 -6.78 -32.23 28.94
N SER A 107 -7.70 -31.37 28.51
CA SER A 107 -7.62 -30.65 27.25
C SER A 107 -7.92 -29.18 27.45
N GLN A 108 -7.15 -28.31 26.79
CA GLN A 108 -7.36 -26.88 26.72
C GLN A 108 -7.33 -26.43 25.27
N VAL A 109 -8.11 -25.42 24.95
CA VAL A 109 -8.21 -24.92 23.59
C VAL A 109 -7.85 -23.45 23.52
N VAL A 110 -7.12 -23.07 22.48
CA VAL A 110 -6.85 -21.68 22.07
C VAL A 110 -7.51 -21.46 20.73
N ALA A 111 -8.46 -20.52 20.69
CA ALA A 111 -9.08 -20.09 19.45
C ALA A 111 -8.17 -19.12 18.71
N VAL A 112 -7.96 -19.35 17.42
CA VAL A 112 -7.13 -18.51 16.54
C VAL A 112 -8.01 -17.97 15.44
N THR A 113 -8.12 -16.65 15.35
CA THR A 113 -8.79 -15.93 14.26
C THR A 113 -7.76 -15.13 13.49
N GLN A 114 -7.74 -15.25 12.17
CA GLN A 114 -6.93 -14.39 11.34
C GLN A 114 -7.81 -13.50 10.44
N ALA A 115 -7.49 -12.21 10.42
CA ALA A 115 -8.17 -11.23 9.62
C ALA A 115 -8.16 -11.58 8.12
N PRO A 116 -9.18 -11.19 7.36
CA PRO A 116 -9.15 -11.22 5.91
C PRO A 116 -8.20 -10.14 5.37
N THR A 117 -7.70 -10.30 4.16
CA THR A 117 -7.22 -9.18 3.36
C THR A 117 -8.41 -8.28 3.02
N LEU A 118 -8.34 -6.99 3.32
CA LEU A 118 -9.40 -6.04 3.00
C LEU A 118 -9.20 -5.40 1.63
N VAL A 119 -7.93 -5.08 1.30
CA VAL A 119 -7.55 -4.41 0.06
C VAL A 119 -6.23 -4.97 -0.46
N THR A 120 -6.11 -5.13 -1.79
CA THR A 120 -4.86 -5.56 -2.44
C THR A 120 -4.58 -4.72 -3.70
N PRO A 121 -3.31 -4.36 -3.97
CA PRO A 121 -2.11 -4.62 -3.14
C PRO A 121 -2.04 -3.74 -1.89
N GLY A 122 -1.31 -4.19 -0.86
CA GLY A 122 -1.07 -3.44 0.38
C GLY A 122 -0.05 -2.31 0.24
N ARG A 123 0.63 -2.19 -0.90
CA ARG A 123 1.55 -1.11 -1.26
C ARG A 123 1.42 -0.78 -2.73
N LEU A 124 1.40 0.51 -3.05
CA LEU A 124 1.32 1.00 -4.42
C LEU A 124 2.38 2.09 -4.64
N GLU A 125 3.19 1.93 -5.69
CA GLU A 125 4.13 2.94 -6.15
C GLU A 125 3.54 3.68 -7.35
N LEU A 126 3.46 5.00 -7.23
CA LEU A 126 2.82 5.89 -8.17
C LEU A 126 3.88 6.76 -8.87
N PRO A 127 3.72 7.08 -10.14
CA PRO A 127 4.59 8.02 -10.83
C PRO A 127 4.45 9.43 -10.25
N ALA A 128 5.38 10.33 -10.60
CA ALA A 128 5.30 11.73 -10.20
C ALA A 128 4.12 12.47 -10.86
N LEU A 129 3.67 12.02 -12.02
CA LEU A 129 2.50 12.60 -12.71
C LEU A 129 1.20 12.27 -11.97
N ASN A 130 0.17 13.07 -12.19
CA ASN A 130 -1.18 12.75 -11.73
C ASN A 130 -1.62 11.41 -12.33
N THR A 131 -2.27 10.62 -11.52
CA THR A 131 -2.76 9.31 -11.97
C THR A 131 -3.98 8.86 -11.17
N THR A 132 -4.75 8.00 -11.79
CA THR A 132 -5.85 7.27 -11.15
C THR A 132 -5.56 5.79 -11.22
N GLU A 133 -5.50 5.15 -10.06
CA GLU A 133 -5.25 3.72 -9.90
C GLU A 133 -6.40 3.06 -9.13
N TYR A 134 -6.52 1.76 -9.28
CA TYR A 134 -7.58 0.99 -8.64
C TYR A 134 -6.99 -0.16 -7.83
N LEU A 135 -7.37 -0.23 -6.56
CA LEU A 135 -7.09 -1.36 -5.70
C LEU A 135 -8.31 -2.28 -5.67
N THR A 136 -8.09 -3.58 -5.55
CA THR A 136 -9.18 -4.55 -5.38
C THR A 136 -9.60 -4.56 -3.92
N VAL A 137 -10.91 -4.48 -3.69
CA VAL A 137 -11.53 -4.51 -2.36
C VAL A 137 -12.19 -5.88 -2.16
N GLY A 138 -11.92 -6.49 -1.01
CA GLY A 138 -12.58 -7.72 -0.61
C GLY A 138 -14.07 -7.51 -0.30
N SER A 139 -14.84 -8.56 -0.46
CA SER A 139 -16.24 -8.55 -0.06
C SER A 139 -16.32 -8.68 1.46
N ALA A 140 -16.24 -7.55 2.16
CA ALA A 140 -16.46 -7.52 3.61
C ALA A 140 -17.96 -7.55 3.92
N SER A 141 -18.34 -8.20 5.03
CA SER A 141 -19.71 -8.16 5.56
C SER A 141 -20.08 -6.79 6.13
N GLU A 142 -19.08 -5.98 6.46
CA GLU A 142 -19.21 -4.61 6.99
C GLU A 142 -18.72 -3.60 5.95
N PRO A 143 -19.28 -2.38 5.93
CA PRO A 143 -18.78 -1.30 5.09
C PRO A 143 -17.30 -1.00 5.35
N LEU A 144 -16.53 -0.72 4.30
CA LEU A 144 -15.16 -0.27 4.45
C LEU A 144 -15.13 1.23 4.72
N GLU A 145 -14.39 1.61 5.76
CA GLU A 145 -14.03 2.98 6.06
C GLU A 145 -12.54 3.19 5.72
N VAL A 146 -12.22 4.33 5.13
CA VAL A 146 -10.85 4.66 4.70
C VAL A 146 -10.48 6.03 5.22
N THR A 147 -9.36 6.12 5.90
CA THR A 147 -8.75 7.38 6.35
C THR A 147 -7.32 7.49 5.89
N LEU A 148 -6.85 8.72 5.65
CA LEU A 148 -5.48 8.99 5.20
C LEU A 148 -4.64 9.51 6.37
N SER A 149 -3.41 8.99 6.51
CA SER A 149 -2.45 9.45 7.51
C SER A 149 -1.03 9.57 6.90
N PRO A 150 -0.41 10.75 6.95
CA PRO A 150 -0.99 12.02 7.32
C PRO A 150 -2.12 12.45 6.37
N GLN A 151 -2.97 13.38 6.79
CA GLN A 151 -3.95 13.99 5.89
C GLN A 151 -3.22 14.57 4.67
N ALA A 152 -3.64 14.21 3.47
CA ALA A 152 -2.93 14.55 2.24
C ALA A 152 -3.91 15.06 1.17
N GLU A 153 -3.87 16.37 0.88
CA GLU A 153 -4.73 16.99 -0.14
C GLU A 153 -4.43 16.48 -1.56
N TRP A 154 -3.20 15.98 -1.76
CA TRP A 154 -2.75 15.45 -3.05
C TRP A 154 -3.25 14.03 -3.37
N CYS A 155 -3.91 13.37 -2.43
CA CYS A 155 -4.38 11.99 -2.57
C CYS A 155 -5.84 11.87 -2.14
N THR A 156 -6.65 11.22 -2.94
CA THR A 156 -8.01 10.82 -2.57
C THR A 156 -8.19 9.32 -2.76
N ALA A 157 -8.92 8.70 -1.85
CA ALA A 157 -9.27 7.28 -1.90
C ALA A 157 -10.78 7.14 -1.72
N VAL A 158 -11.45 6.48 -2.66
CA VAL A 158 -12.91 6.29 -2.64
C VAL A 158 -13.24 4.84 -2.94
N VAL A 159 -14.03 4.22 -2.06
CA VAL A 159 -14.51 2.84 -2.26
C VAL A 159 -15.68 2.84 -3.24
N GLU A 160 -15.56 2.08 -4.32
CA GLU A 160 -16.53 1.94 -5.40
C GLU A 160 -16.85 0.46 -5.63
N GLY A 161 -17.69 -0.11 -4.77
CA GLY A 161 -18.03 -1.54 -4.80
C GLY A 161 -16.82 -2.44 -4.53
N ALA A 162 -16.43 -3.26 -5.47
CA ALA A 162 -15.27 -4.17 -5.37
C ALA A 162 -13.92 -3.51 -5.68
N ARG A 163 -13.89 -2.19 -5.81
CA ARG A 163 -12.66 -1.42 -6.11
C ARG A 163 -12.55 -0.22 -5.19
N MET A 164 -11.33 0.19 -4.92
CA MET A 164 -11.01 1.47 -4.31
C MET A 164 -10.27 2.30 -5.36
N ARG A 165 -10.85 3.43 -5.73
CA ARG A 165 -10.22 4.37 -6.65
C ARG A 165 -9.29 5.29 -5.88
N ILE A 166 -8.03 5.30 -6.28
CA ILE A 166 -6.98 6.19 -5.78
C ILE A 166 -6.72 7.24 -6.86
N ARG A 167 -6.83 8.51 -6.52
CA ARG A 167 -6.44 9.61 -7.40
C ARG A 167 -5.37 10.43 -6.70
N VAL A 168 -4.27 10.72 -7.39
CA VAL A 168 -3.19 11.56 -6.90
C VAL A 168 -2.92 12.70 -7.88
N SER A 169 -2.62 13.88 -7.34
CA SER A 169 -2.19 15.04 -8.12
C SER A 169 -0.71 14.92 -8.51
N THR A 170 -0.27 15.72 -9.48
CA THR A 170 1.12 15.82 -9.91
C THR A 170 2.05 16.15 -8.73
N ASN A 171 3.16 15.44 -8.62
CA ASN A 171 4.22 15.71 -7.65
C ASN A 171 5.40 16.40 -8.36
N LEU A 172 5.61 17.68 -8.08
CA LEU A 172 6.74 18.47 -8.58
C LEU A 172 7.88 18.60 -7.55
N GLY A 173 7.80 17.85 -6.47
CA GLY A 173 8.76 17.87 -5.36
C GLY A 173 9.46 16.54 -5.13
N ALA A 174 9.89 16.35 -3.90
CA ALA A 174 10.47 15.10 -3.42
C ALA A 174 9.43 13.96 -3.38
N GLU A 175 9.92 12.72 -3.26
CA GLU A 175 9.07 11.57 -2.99
C GLU A 175 8.18 11.82 -1.79
N ARG A 176 6.90 11.43 -1.90
CA ARG A 176 5.91 11.60 -0.83
C ARG A 176 5.11 10.32 -0.64
N SER A 177 4.64 10.09 0.57
CA SER A 177 3.87 8.91 0.91
C SER A 177 2.68 9.24 1.80
N VAL A 178 1.69 8.38 1.75
CA VAL A 178 0.52 8.40 2.62
C VAL A 178 0.10 6.97 2.92
N THR A 179 -0.37 6.72 4.13
CA THR A 179 -0.97 5.44 4.51
C THR A 179 -2.47 5.57 4.50
N LEU A 180 -3.15 4.66 3.81
CA LEU A 180 -4.58 4.46 3.90
C LEU A 180 -4.84 3.47 5.03
N HIS A 181 -5.50 3.91 6.09
CA HIS A 181 -6.03 3.03 7.14
C HIS A 181 -7.42 2.57 6.69
N VAL A 182 -7.52 1.29 6.35
CA VAL A 182 -8.77 0.66 5.90
C VAL A 182 -9.32 -0.16 7.04
N THR A 183 -10.58 0.06 7.40
CA THR A 183 -11.27 -0.68 8.47
C THR A 183 -12.54 -1.32 7.95
N ALA A 184 -12.84 -2.53 8.46
CA ALA A 184 -14.09 -3.24 8.23
C ALA A 184 -14.49 -3.95 9.53
N GLY A 185 -15.45 -3.39 10.26
CA GLY A 185 -15.83 -3.86 11.59
C GLY A 185 -14.63 -3.85 12.55
N ARG A 186 -14.20 -5.03 12.99
CA ARG A 186 -13.05 -5.18 13.92
C ARG A 186 -11.69 -5.32 13.24
N PHE A 187 -11.64 -5.44 11.92
CA PHE A 187 -10.41 -5.67 11.18
C PHE A 187 -9.90 -4.37 10.59
N THR A 188 -8.58 -4.24 10.58
CA THR A 188 -7.86 -3.10 10.01
C THR A 188 -6.76 -3.58 9.10
N GLN A 189 -6.47 -2.79 8.06
CA GLN A 189 -5.34 -3.00 7.16
C GLN A 189 -4.78 -1.66 6.73
N ASP A 190 -3.46 -1.55 6.73
CA ASP A 190 -2.75 -0.40 6.20
C ASP A 190 -2.36 -0.65 4.74
N VAL A 191 -2.57 0.36 3.89
CA VAL A 191 -2.11 0.38 2.51
C VAL A 191 -1.20 1.58 2.31
N VAL A 192 0.04 1.34 1.92
CA VAL A 192 1.04 2.40 1.75
C VAL A 192 1.08 2.83 0.29
N LEU A 193 0.80 4.10 0.04
CA LEU A 193 0.96 4.75 -1.26
C LEU A 193 2.25 5.57 -1.25
N VAL A 194 3.11 5.38 -2.25
CA VAL A 194 4.35 6.15 -2.43
C VAL A 194 4.33 6.77 -3.80
N GLN A 195 4.36 8.09 -3.85
CA GLN A 195 4.47 8.81 -5.12
C GLN A 195 5.90 9.29 -5.33
N ARG A 196 6.48 8.91 -6.46
CA ARG A 196 7.87 9.21 -6.81
C ARG A 196 8.13 10.71 -6.87
N ALA A 197 9.40 11.08 -6.64
CA ALA A 197 9.88 12.42 -6.82
C ALA A 197 9.80 12.86 -8.29
N PHE A 198 9.66 14.17 -8.49
CA PHE A 198 9.92 14.79 -9.78
C PHE A 198 11.39 14.63 -10.19
N ASP A 199 11.63 14.32 -11.46
CA ASP A 199 12.98 14.18 -12.02
C ASP A 199 13.30 15.36 -12.95
N PRO A 200 14.02 16.40 -12.46
CA PRO A 200 14.35 17.59 -13.25
C PRO A 200 15.38 17.30 -14.36
N ALA A 201 16.08 16.18 -14.34
CA ALA A 201 17.00 15.80 -15.39
C ALA A 201 16.25 15.29 -16.64
N ARG A 202 15.07 14.71 -16.46
CA ARG A 202 14.25 14.14 -17.52
C ARG A 202 13.16 15.09 -18.01
N ASN A 203 12.60 15.89 -17.12
CA ASN A 203 11.43 16.72 -17.42
C ASN A 203 11.71 18.18 -17.10
N TYR A 204 11.03 19.06 -17.83
CA TYR A 204 10.94 20.46 -17.46
C TYR A 204 10.06 20.63 -16.21
N GLY A 205 10.49 21.49 -15.30
CA GLY A 205 9.70 21.91 -14.15
C GLY A 205 8.63 22.92 -14.51
N ASP A 206 7.68 23.14 -13.60
CA ASP A 206 6.63 24.14 -13.78
C ASP A 206 7.21 25.57 -13.61
N GLY A 207 7.04 26.44 -14.61
CA GLY A 207 7.59 27.79 -14.62
C GLY A 207 9.08 27.87 -14.97
N GLU A 208 9.65 26.84 -15.57
CA GLU A 208 11.04 26.86 -16.04
C GLU A 208 11.16 27.68 -17.31
N VAL A 209 12.19 28.54 -17.36
CA VAL A 209 12.49 29.41 -18.52
C VAL A 209 13.61 28.80 -19.35
N VAL A 210 13.33 28.55 -20.61
CA VAL A 210 14.29 27.94 -21.57
C VAL A 210 14.52 28.89 -22.74
N ALA A 211 15.77 29.33 -22.94
CA ALA A 211 16.12 30.15 -24.09
C ALA A 211 16.12 29.31 -25.37
N LEU A 212 15.26 29.61 -26.32
CA LEU A 212 15.17 28.96 -27.63
C LEU A 212 16.06 29.67 -28.65
N GLN A 213 16.18 31.00 -28.57
CA GLN A 213 17.00 31.84 -29.45
C GLN A 213 17.50 33.06 -28.68
N ARG A 214 18.69 33.53 -29.01
CA ARG A 214 19.22 34.83 -28.57
C ARG A 214 19.27 35.80 -29.74
N ALA A 215 18.98 37.06 -29.46
CA ALA A 215 19.12 38.12 -30.43
C ALA A 215 20.60 38.24 -30.88
N THR A 216 20.81 38.45 -32.14
CA THR A 216 22.14 38.74 -32.74
C THR A 216 22.25 40.18 -33.25
N SER A 217 21.14 40.95 -33.13
CA SER A 217 21.06 42.34 -33.52
C SER A 217 20.23 43.13 -32.48
N GLY A 218 20.64 44.36 -32.18
CA GLY A 218 19.97 45.24 -31.23
C GLY A 218 20.08 44.75 -29.77
N ASN A 219 19.12 45.16 -28.93
CA ASN A 219 19.11 44.88 -27.49
C ASN A 219 18.25 43.66 -27.11
N GLY A 220 17.70 42.93 -28.10
CA GLY A 220 16.78 41.80 -27.88
C GLY A 220 15.34 42.26 -27.57
N VAL A 221 14.42 41.89 -28.45
CA VAL A 221 12.98 41.99 -28.16
C VAL A 221 12.54 40.65 -27.56
N CYS A 222 12.00 40.69 -26.35
CA CYS A 222 11.57 39.47 -25.66
C CYS A 222 10.31 38.89 -26.29
N LEU A 223 10.37 37.67 -26.80
CA LEU A 223 9.24 36.87 -27.22
C LEU A 223 9.14 35.62 -26.29
N VAL A 224 8.03 35.45 -25.62
CA VAL A 224 7.78 34.29 -24.79
C VAL A 224 6.71 33.42 -25.42
N VAL A 225 7.01 32.13 -25.60
CA VAL A 225 6.03 31.12 -25.98
C VAL A 225 5.68 30.27 -24.76
N VAL A 226 4.39 30.15 -24.48
CA VAL A 226 3.83 29.37 -23.39
C VAL A 226 2.56 28.66 -23.86
N GLY A 227 2.38 27.43 -23.48
CA GLY A 227 1.21 26.63 -23.79
C GLY A 227 0.43 26.25 -22.54
N ASP A 228 -0.85 25.93 -22.70
CA ASP A 228 -1.72 25.44 -21.65
C ASP A 228 -2.26 24.05 -22.00
N GLY A 229 -2.74 23.30 -20.99
CA GLY A 229 -3.30 21.96 -21.18
C GLY A 229 -2.28 20.89 -21.48
N TYR A 230 -1.05 21.04 -21.01
CA TYR A 230 0.01 20.03 -21.05
C TYR A 230 0.30 19.53 -19.65
N THR A 231 0.30 18.21 -19.47
CA THR A 231 0.61 17.56 -18.20
C THR A 231 2.11 17.27 -18.07
N LEU A 232 2.55 16.84 -16.88
CA LEU A 232 3.95 16.43 -16.66
C LEU A 232 4.42 15.32 -17.65
N ALA A 233 3.51 14.47 -18.12
CA ALA A 233 3.83 13.41 -19.09
C ALA A 233 4.38 13.96 -20.42
N GLU A 234 4.04 15.21 -20.77
CA GLU A 234 4.40 15.86 -22.03
C GLU A 234 5.63 16.77 -21.91
N MET A 235 6.22 16.87 -20.70
CA MET A 235 7.34 17.77 -20.37
C MET A 235 8.73 17.16 -20.53
N ALA A 236 8.87 16.01 -21.22
CA ALA A 236 10.18 15.40 -21.42
C ALA A 236 11.14 16.34 -22.15
N ARG A 237 12.36 16.53 -21.61
CA ARG A 237 13.38 17.40 -22.21
C ARG A 237 13.84 16.89 -23.57
N GLY A 238 13.84 17.74 -24.56
CA GLY A 238 14.31 17.48 -25.92
C GLY A 238 13.36 16.65 -26.79
N THR A 239 12.42 15.90 -26.22
CA THR A 239 11.52 14.99 -26.93
C THR A 239 10.05 15.17 -26.59
N GLY A 240 9.75 15.95 -25.56
CA GLY A 240 8.39 16.17 -25.08
C GLY A 240 7.52 16.94 -26.08
N LYS A 241 6.24 16.64 -26.02
CA LYS A 241 5.25 17.33 -26.87
C LYS A 241 5.22 18.83 -26.60
N TYR A 242 5.36 19.25 -25.33
CA TYR A 242 5.39 20.67 -24.95
C TYR A 242 6.49 21.43 -25.69
N GLU A 243 7.75 20.99 -25.58
CA GLU A 243 8.88 21.65 -26.24
C GLU A 243 8.71 21.65 -27.76
N THR A 244 8.27 20.55 -28.34
CA THR A 244 8.04 20.42 -29.78
C THR A 244 7.00 21.45 -30.26
N ASP A 245 5.88 21.57 -29.55
CA ASP A 245 4.81 22.48 -29.93
C ASP A 245 5.20 23.94 -29.69
N MET A 246 5.92 24.28 -28.62
CA MET A 246 6.41 25.64 -28.37
C MET A 246 7.43 26.09 -29.41
N ARG A 247 8.36 25.20 -29.80
CA ARG A 247 9.28 25.49 -30.91
C ARG A 247 8.55 25.71 -32.22
N ARG A 248 7.54 24.88 -32.51
CA ARG A 248 6.70 25.06 -33.69
C ARG A 248 5.92 26.37 -33.67
N ALA A 249 5.40 26.78 -32.53
CA ALA A 249 4.72 28.07 -32.34
C ALA A 249 5.65 29.26 -32.60
N ALA A 250 6.88 29.20 -32.09
CA ALA A 250 7.92 30.20 -32.35
C ALA A 250 8.25 30.29 -33.85
N GLU A 251 8.44 29.16 -34.53
CA GLU A 251 8.69 29.14 -35.99
C GLU A 251 7.48 29.69 -36.78
N ALA A 252 6.26 29.37 -36.37
CA ALA A 252 5.05 29.90 -36.99
C ALA A 252 4.97 31.42 -36.85
N PHE A 253 5.33 32.00 -35.71
CA PHE A 253 5.41 33.45 -35.52
C PHE A 253 6.40 34.10 -36.52
N PHE A 254 7.60 33.52 -36.65
CA PHE A 254 8.60 34.06 -37.60
C PHE A 254 8.36 33.69 -39.06
N SER A 255 7.35 32.91 -39.38
CA SER A 255 6.95 32.67 -40.78
C SER A 255 6.19 33.84 -41.39
N VAL A 256 5.70 34.79 -40.58
CA VAL A 256 4.86 35.91 -40.98
C VAL A 256 5.68 37.19 -41.08
N TYR A 257 5.49 37.95 -42.18
CA TYR A 257 6.05 39.29 -42.31
C TYR A 257 5.28 40.28 -41.41
N PRO A 258 5.98 41.22 -40.71
CA PRO A 258 7.40 41.57 -40.80
C PRO A 258 8.33 40.78 -39.88
N TYR A 259 7.83 39.89 -39.00
CA TYR A 259 8.62 39.20 -37.99
C TYR A 259 9.73 38.31 -38.61
N SER A 260 9.45 37.74 -39.76
CA SER A 260 10.46 36.97 -40.50
C SER A 260 11.71 37.79 -40.89
N ALA A 261 11.55 39.05 -41.19
CA ALA A 261 12.65 39.97 -41.56
C ALA A 261 13.45 40.47 -40.33
N TYR A 262 12.82 40.49 -39.17
CA TYR A 262 13.42 40.99 -37.91
C TYR A 262 13.76 39.91 -36.90
N ARG A 263 13.75 38.64 -37.29
CA ARG A 263 14.02 37.50 -36.40
C ARG A 263 15.32 37.66 -35.57
N SER A 264 16.38 38.24 -36.14
CA SER A 264 17.66 38.44 -35.46
C SER A 264 17.61 39.41 -34.30
N TYR A 265 16.53 40.19 -34.16
CA TYR A 265 16.33 41.13 -33.04
C TYR A 265 15.58 40.53 -31.86
N PHE A 266 15.19 39.23 -31.89
CA PHE A 266 14.39 38.62 -30.84
C PHE A 266 15.21 37.68 -29.94
N ASP A 267 15.04 37.86 -28.65
CA ASP A 267 15.28 36.82 -27.66
C ASP A 267 14.01 36.00 -27.50
N VAL A 268 14.08 34.69 -27.76
CA VAL A 268 12.91 33.81 -27.70
C VAL A 268 13.04 32.85 -26.54
N TYR A 269 12.06 32.84 -25.67
CA TYR A 269 11.99 31.95 -24.52
C TYR A 269 10.78 31.06 -24.59
N MET A 270 10.95 29.81 -24.20
CA MET A 270 9.89 28.90 -23.81
C MET A 270 9.72 28.98 -22.30
N LEU A 271 8.52 29.26 -21.84
CA LEU A 271 8.15 29.23 -20.44
C LEU A 271 7.20 28.04 -20.21
N THR A 272 7.61 27.11 -19.34
CA THR A 272 6.84 25.90 -19.10
C THR A 272 5.64 26.15 -18.19
N ALA A 273 4.51 25.50 -18.50
CA ALA A 273 3.29 25.52 -17.68
C ALA A 273 2.72 24.09 -17.63
N ILE A 274 2.64 23.54 -16.43
CA ILE A 274 2.16 22.18 -16.19
C ILE A 274 0.71 22.25 -15.69
N SER A 275 -0.19 21.63 -16.43
CA SER A 275 -1.60 21.47 -16.07
C SER A 275 -1.83 20.13 -15.37
N GLU A 276 -2.87 20.04 -14.54
CA GLU A 276 -3.27 18.75 -13.95
C GLU A 276 -3.95 17.85 -14.97
N GLU A 277 -4.65 18.42 -15.96
CA GLU A 277 -5.30 17.66 -17.02
C GLU A 277 -4.84 18.15 -18.40
N ALA A 278 -4.79 17.21 -19.35
CA ALA A 278 -4.44 17.54 -20.73
C ALA A 278 -5.63 18.05 -21.52
N GLY A 279 -5.39 19.02 -22.40
CA GLY A 279 -6.43 19.55 -23.28
C GLY A 279 -6.92 20.95 -22.89
N MET A 280 -8.18 21.22 -23.13
CA MET A 280 -8.83 22.51 -22.83
C MET A 280 -10.30 22.29 -22.53
N SER A 281 -10.89 23.14 -21.72
CA SER A 281 -12.32 23.17 -21.50
C SER A 281 -13.07 23.54 -22.77
N CYS A 282 -14.32 23.09 -22.91
CA CYS A 282 -15.17 23.39 -24.07
C CYS A 282 -16.58 23.79 -23.62
N VAL A 283 -17.17 24.78 -24.31
CA VAL A 283 -18.53 25.21 -24.03
C VAL A 283 -19.56 24.27 -24.66
N SER A 284 -19.25 23.72 -25.86
CA SER A 284 -20.19 22.83 -26.55
C SER A 284 -19.44 21.70 -27.31
N PRO A 285 -19.52 20.41 -26.86
CA PRO A 285 -20.20 19.98 -25.65
C PRO A 285 -19.53 20.54 -24.38
N SER A 286 -20.30 20.71 -23.31
CA SER A 286 -19.75 21.24 -22.05
C SER A 286 -18.79 20.23 -21.42
N GLU A 287 -17.53 20.59 -21.41
CA GLU A 287 -16.46 19.83 -20.83
C GLU A 287 -15.52 20.76 -20.03
N THR A 288 -15.21 20.39 -18.80
CA THR A 288 -14.29 21.14 -17.94
C THR A 288 -13.01 20.35 -17.78
N VAL A 289 -11.88 20.99 -18.06
CA VAL A 289 -10.52 20.43 -17.92
C VAL A 289 -9.73 21.36 -17.01
N ASP A 290 -9.03 20.77 -16.04
CA ASP A 290 -8.19 21.51 -15.08
C ASP A 290 -6.85 21.87 -15.71
N THR A 291 -6.80 23.03 -16.35
CA THR A 291 -5.60 23.55 -17.01
C THR A 291 -5.04 24.77 -16.29
N LYS A 292 -3.73 25.01 -16.48
CA LYS A 292 -2.96 26.06 -15.78
C LYS A 292 -3.54 27.47 -15.93
N PHE A 293 -4.07 27.78 -17.12
CA PHE A 293 -4.60 29.09 -17.45
C PHE A 293 -6.11 29.07 -17.79
N SER A 294 -6.79 27.98 -17.38
CA SER A 294 -8.23 27.82 -17.61
C SER A 294 -8.63 28.03 -19.06
N THR A 295 -7.86 27.47 -19.99
CA THR A 295 -8.12 27.63 -21.43
C THR A 295 -9.46 27.03 -21.80
N LEU A 296 -10.28 27.84 -22.50
CA LEU A 296 -11.64 27.52 -22.89
C LEU A 296 -11.85 27.75 -24.40
N TRP A 297 -12.24 26.69 -25.10
CA TRP A 297 -12.76 26.80 -26.46
C TRP A 297 -14.24 27.08 -26.45
N GLN A 298 -14.65 28.12 -27.20
CA GLN A 298 -16.04 28.58 -27.27
C GLN A 298 -16.96 27.61 -28.05
N GLY A 299 -16.42 26.51 -28.61
CA GLY A 299 -17.20 25.55 -29.39
C GLY A 299 -17.46 25.98 -30.84
N VAL A 300 -16.99 27.15 -31.27
CA VAL A 300 -17.15 27.67 -32.62
C VAL A 300 -15.84 28.27 -33.12
N SER A 301 -15.50 27.97 -34.38
CA SER A 301 -14.31 28.53 -35.04
C SER A 301 -13.01 28.30 -34.24
N THR A 302 -12.11 29.26 -34.23
CA THR A 302 -10.83 29.28 -33.49
C THR A 302 -10.90 30.16 -32.23
N SER A 303 -12.12 30.43 -31.72
CA SER A 303 -12.32 31.30 -30.57
C SER A 303 -11.91 30.54 -29.28
N ILE A 304 -10.75 30.91 -28.76
CA ILE A 304 -10.18 30.41 -27.53
C ILE A 304 -9.97 31.58 -26.58
N SER A 305 -10.26 31.39 -25.30
CA SER A 305 -9.98 32.35 -24.23
C SER A 305 -9.19 31.64 -23.12
N CYS A 306 -8.47 32.40 -22.31
CA CYS A 306 -7.79 31.91 -21.11
C CYS A 306 -7.87 32.98 -20.01
N ASP A 307 -7.38 32.67 -18.83
CA ASP A 307 -7.19 33.64 -17.76
C ASP A 307 -5.96 34.53 -18.04
N ASP A 308 -6.21 35.68 -18.63
CA ASP A 308 -5.15 36.65 -18.96
C ASP A 308 -4.39 37.15 -17.73
N GLY A 309 -5.01 37.19 -16.55
CA GLY A 309 -4.34 37.54 -15.28
C GLY A 309 -3.33 36.52 -14.92
N ALA A 310 -3.73 35.23 -14.87
CA ALA A 310 -2.84 34.09 -14.58
C ALA A 310 -1.67 34.00 -15.57
N VAL A 311 -1.93 34.25 -16.87
CA VAL A 311 -0.85 34.28 -17.88
C VAL A 311 0.14 35.40 -17.62
N ARG A 312 -0.32 36.63 -17.33
CA ARG A 312 0.56 37.79 -17.05
C ARG A 312 1.43 37.52 -15.82
N ASP A 313 0.83 37.02 -14.74
CA ASP A 313 1.57 36.67 -13.53
C ASP A 313 2.61 35.60 -13.81
N TRP A 314 2.30 34.64 -14.68
CA TRP A 314 3.24 33.58 -15.07
C TRP A 314 4.43 34.11 -15.85
N LEU A 315 4.21 35.07 -16.72
CA LEU A 315 5.24 35.71 -17.55
C LEU A 315 6.27 36.50 -16.74
N THR A 316 5.97 36.89 -15.51
CA THR A 316 6.95 37.59 -14.62
C THR A 316 8.20 36.77 -14.32
N ARG A 317 8.20 35.47 -14.60
CA ARG A 317 9.36 34.58 -14.45
C ARG A 317 10.45 34.79 -15.50
N VAL A 318 10.14 35.46 -16.60
CA VAL A 318 11.07 35.69 -17.73
C VAL A 318 11.78 37.04 -17.63
N THR A 319 11.39 37.90 -16.68
CA THR A 319 11.94 39.28 -16.50
C THR A 319 13.07 39.32 -15.50
#